data_e36672711825936737f13d722b169544
#
_entry.id   e36672711825936737f13d722b169544
#
_cell.length_a   1.000
_cell.length_b   1.000
_cell.length_c   1.000
_cell.angle_alpha   90.00
_cell.angle_beta   90.00
_cell.angle_gamma   90.00
#
_symmetry.space_group_name_H-M   'P 1'
#
loop_
_entity.id
_entity.type
_entity.pdbx_description
1 polymer ?
#
loop_
_entity_poly.entity_id
_entity_poly.type
_entity_poly.pdbx_seq_one_letter_code
_entity_poly.pdbx_strand_id
1 'polypeptide(L)' 'MIYPVIDPAGTGSNLRSLIVSSGNSIADVGRMLGIADMSTMYKWLRGDALPGIDNMLSLSIILNVSINDILVTK' A
#
# COMPACT_ATOMS: atom_id res chain seq x y z
N MET A 1 8.23 -23.53 -14.50
CA MET A 1 7.62 -22.19 -14.46
C MET A 1 7.88 -21.54 -13.10
N ILE A 2 8.31 -20.31 -13.11
CA ILE A 2 8.57 -19.56 -11.87
C ILE A 2 7.49 -18.50 -11.73
N TYR A 3 6.81 -18.52 -10.60
CA TYR A 3 5.82 -17.50 -10.27
C TYR A 3 6.48 -16.32 -9.57
N PRO A 4 5.98 -15.10 -9.78
CA PRO A 4 6.53 -13.93 -9.09
C PRO A 4 6.29 -14.00 -7.59
N VAL A 5 7.23 -13.46 -6.85
CA VAL A 5 7.15 -13.34 -5.39
C VAL A 5 7.09 -11.86 -5.03
N ILE A 6 6.18 -11.49 -4.14
CA ILE A 6 6.03 -10.11 -3.70
C ILE A 6 7.25 -9.68 -2.89
N ASP A 7 7.71 -8.47 -3.17
CA ASP A 7 8.73 -7.77 -2.39
C ASP A 7 8.01 -6.81 -1.43
N PRO A 8 7.90 -7.14 -0.14
CA PRO A 8 7.16 -6.28 0.79
C PRO A 8 7.77 -4.90 0.95
N ALA A 9 9.10 -4.80 1.02
CA ALA A 9 9.77 -3.50 1.17
C ALA A 9 9.60 -2.65 -0.09
N GLY A 10 9.75 -3.25 -1.26
CA GLY A 10 9.53 -2.55 -2.54
C GLY A 10 8.08 -2.10 -2.69
N THR A 11 7.13 -2.95 -2.29
CA THR A 11 5.71 -2.62 -2.31
C THR A 11 5.41 -1.45 -1.37
N GLY A 12 5.97 -1.46 -0.16
CA GLY A 12 5.80 -0.36 0.79
C GLY A 12 6.35 0.96 0.27
N SER A 13 7.53 0.93 -0.32
CA SER A 13 8.14 2.12 -0.94
C SER A 13 7.29 2.65 -2.10
N ASN A 14 6.80 1.76 -2.95
CA ASN A 14 5.93 2.13 -4.06
C ASN A 14 4.60 2.70 -3.57
N LEU A 15 4.02 2.10 -2.54
CA LEU A 15 2.79 2.59 -1.94
C LEU A 15 2.95 4.01 -1.41
N ARG A 16 4.06 4.28 -0.70
CA ARG A 16 4.39 5.63 -0.23
C ARG A 16 4.44 6.63 -1.38
N SER A 17 5.12 6.28 -2.47
CA SER A 17 5.23 7.14 -3.66
C SER A 17 3.87 7.40 -4.28
N LEU A 18 3.02 6.40 -4.38
CA LEU A 18 1.67 6.54 -4.93
C LEU A 18 0.80 7.44 -4.07
N ILE A 19 0.89 7.33 -2.74
CA ILE A 19 0.16 8.19 -1.81
C ILE A 19 0.58 9.65 -1.98
N VAL A 20 1.90 9.90 -1.98
CA VAL A 20 2.44 11.25 -2.15
C VAL A 20 2.01 11.83 -3.51
N SER A 21 2.11 11.04 -4.57
CA SER A 21 1.74 11.46 -5.93
C SER A 21 0.24 11.78 -6.05
N SER A 22 -0.60 11.16 -5.24
CA SER A 22 -2.04 11.41 -5.25
C SER A 22 -2.44 12.71 -4.57
N GLY A 23 -1.49 13.40 -3.92
CA GLY A 23 -1.76 14.62 -3.18
C GLY A 23 -2.29 14.40 -1.76
N ASN A 24 -2.36 13.16 -1.31
CA ASN A 24 -2.80 12.82 0.04
C ASN A 24 -1.61 12.63 0.98
N SER A 25 -1.83 12.88 2.27
CA SER A 25 -0.89 12.45 3.28
C SER A 25 -1.15 10.99 3.66
N ILE A 26 -0.17 10.36 4.30
CA ILE A 26 -0.34 9.00 4.82
C ILE A 26 -1.48 8.95 5.84
N ALA A 27 -1.59 9.99 6.69
CA ALA A 27 -2.68 10.10 7.65
C ALA A 27 -4.05 10.19 6.97
N ASP A 28 -4.16 10.94 5.86
CA ASP A 28 -5.40 11.05 5.08
C ASP A 28 -5.84 9.69 4.58
N VAL A 29 -4.93 8.93 3.98
CA VAL A 29 -5.24 7.60 3.45
C VAL A 29 -5.62 6.65 4.59
N GLY A 30 -4.93 6.72 5.73
CA GLY A 30 -5.29 5.93 6.91
C GLY A 30 -6.71 6.20 7.38
N ARG A 31 -7.12 7.47 7.40
CA ARG A 31 -8.50 7.84 7.75
C ARG A 31 -9.51 7.30 6.75
N MET A 32 -9.21 7.41 5.45
CA MET A 32 -10.09 6.86 4.40
C MET A 32 -10.28 5.36 4.52
N LEU A 33 -9.23 4.64 4.96
CA LEU A 33 -9.27 3.20 5.18
C LEU A 33 -9.95 2.82 6.50
N GLY A 34 -10.23 3.78 7.38
CA GLY A 34 -10.79 3.52 8.70
C GLY A 34 -9.79 2.91 9.67
N ILE A 35 -8.50 3.14 9.45
CA ILE A 35 -7.43 2.63 10.32
C ILE A 35 -7.29 3.56 11.53
N ALA A 36 -7.54 3.01 12.72
CA ALA A 36 -7.45 3.75 13.96
C ALA A 36 -6.00 3.91 14.44
N ASP A 37 -5.16 2.90 14.20
CA ASP A 37 -3.76 2.88 14.61
C ASP A 37 -2.86 3.04 13.41
N MET A 38 -2.22 4.20 13.31
CA MET A 38 -1.32 4.53 12.21
C MET A 38 -0.09 3.62 12.15
N SER A 39 0.25 2.92 13.21
CA SER A 39 1.35 1.97 13.18
C SER A 39 1.12 0.87 12.14
N THR A 40 -0.12 0.52 11.87
CA THR A 40 -0.49 -0.43 10.81
C THR A 40 -0.04 0.08 9.44
N MET A 41 -0.32 1.36 9.14
CA MET A 41 0.13 1.98 7.90
C MET A 41 1.65 1.95 7.76
N TYR A 42 2.36 2.31 8.82
CA TYR A 42 3.81 2.37 8.79
C TYR A 42 4.45 0.98 8.65
N LYS A 43 3.82 -0.07 9.17
CA LYS A 43 4.29 -1.44 8.94
C LYS A 43 4.27 -1.79 7.45
N TRP A 44 3.20 -1.40 6.74
CA TRP A 44 3.11 -1.61 5.30
C TRP A 44 4.20 -0.83 4.55
N LEU A 45 4.40 0.44 4.93
CA LEU A 45 5.36 1.33 4.24
C LEU A 45 6.81 0.89 4.45
N ARG A 46 7.11 0.24 5.59
CA ARG A 46 8.44 -0.31 5.85
C ARG A 46 8.64 -1.71 5.27
N GLY A 47 7.57 -2.37 4.87
CA GLY A 47 7.64 -3.74 4.40
C GLY A 47 7.63 -4.79 5.51
N ASP A 48 7.25 -4.42 6.74
CA ASP A 48 7.12 -5.36 7.85
C ASP A 48 5.87 -6.24 7.72
N ALA A 49 4.88 -5.75 7.00
CA ALA A 49 3.64 -6.45 6.69
C ALA A 49 3.09 -5.94 5.37
N LEU A 50 2.19 -6.70 4.78
CA LEU A 50 1.44 -6.29 3.58
C LEU A 50 0.01 -5.98 3.97
N PRO A 51 -0.64 -5.00 3.30
CA PRO A 51 -2.08 -4.80 3.47
C PRO A 51 -2.84 -6.08 3.12
N GLY A 52 -3.91 -6.35 3.85
CA GLY A 52 -4.81 -7.44 3.49
C GLY A 52 -5.55 -7.13 2.19
N ILE A 53 -6.24 -8.13 1.66
CA ILE A 53 -6.93 -8.03 0.37
C ILE A 53 -7.93 -6.87 0.34
N ASP A 54 -8.71 -6.72 1.40
CA ASP A 54 -9.71 -5.64 1.48
C ASP A 54 -9.05 -4.26 1.47
N ASN A 55 -7.96 -4.12 2.22
CA ASN A 55 -7.21 -2.86 2.24
C ASN A 55 -6.53 -2.58 0.91
N MET A 56 -6.02 -3.62 0.24
CA MET A 56 -5.44 -3.48 -1.10
C MET A 56 -6.48 -2.97 -2.09
N LEU A 57 -7.68 -3.53 -2.07
CA LEU A 57 -8.75 -3.08 -2.94
C LEU A 57 -9.09 -1.62 -2.68
N SER A 58 -9.25 -1.25 -1.41
CA SER A 58 -9.56 0.13 -1.03
C SER A 58 -8.45 1.10 -1.46
N LEU A 59 -7.18 0.72 -1.26
CA LEU A 59 -6.03 1.51 -1.70
C LEU A 59 -6.03 1.73 -3.20
N SER A 60 -6.36 0.70 -3.98
CA SER A 60 -6.41 0.83 -5.44
C SER A 60 -7.47 1.85 -5.87
N ILE A 61 -8.60 1.88 -5.19
CA ILE A 61 -9.68 2.83 -5.46
C ILE A 61 -9.28 4.24 -5.03
N ILE A 62 -8.76 4.40 -3.82
CA ILE A 62 -8.34 5.71 -3.28
C ILE A 62 -7.26 6.33 -4.17
N LEU A 63 -6.30 5.52 -4.61
CA LEU A 63 -5.16 6.00 -5.39
C LEU A 63 -5.43 5.99 -6.90
N ASN A 64 -6.58 5.47 -7.32
CA ASN A 64 -6.98 5.34 -8.73
C ASN A 64 -5.93 4.60 -9.56
N VAL A 65 -5.46 3.47 -9.02
CA VAL A 65 -4.52 2.56 -9.69
C VAL A 65 -5.03 1.13 -9.54
N SER A 66 -4.45 0.20 -10.27
CA SER A 66 -4.74 -1.22 -10.06
C SER A 66 -3.96 -1.76 -8.87
N ILE A 67 -4.40 -2.88 -8.32
CA ILE A 67 -3.64 -3.58 -7.28
C ILE A 67 -2.26 -3.96 -7.80
N ASN A 68 -2.18 -4.37 -9.07
CA ASN A 68 -0.90 -4.72 -9.69
C ASN A 68 0.06 -3.52 -9.76
N ASP A 69 -0.46 -2.30 -9.86
CA ASP A 69 0.37 -1.09 -9.84
C ASP A 69 0.97 -0.82 -8.47
N ILE A 70 0.35 -1.32 -7.40
CA ILE A 70 0.84 -1.16 -6.02
C ILE A 70 1.90 -2.21 -5.72
N LEU A 71 1.68 -3.45 -6.15
CA LEU A 71 2.55 -4.58 -5.83
C LEU A 71 3.87 -4.50 -6.58
N VAL A 72 4.97 -4.75 -5.86
CA VAL A 72 6.31 -4.89 -6.43
C VAL A 72 6.77 -6.31 -6.23
N THR A 73 7.34 -6.91 -7.26
CA THR A 73 7.85 -8.29 -7.21
C THR A 73 9.37 -8.30 -7.12
N LYS A 74 9.88 -9.37 -6.54
CA LYS A 74 11.33 -9.60 -6.47
C LYS A 74 11.90 -9.99 -7.84
#